data_035e16b2fb9c7821fa1869cab97537a4
#
_entry.id   035e16b2fb9c7821fa1869cab97537a4
#
_cell.length_a   1.000
_cell.length_b   1.000
_cell.length_c   1.000
_cell.angle_alpha   90.00
_cell.angle_beta   90.00
_cell.angle_gamma   90.00
#
_symmetry.space_group_name_H-M   'P 1'
#
loop_
_entity.id
_entity.type
_entity.pdbx_description
1 polymer ?
#
loop_
_entity_poly.entity_id
_entity_poly.type
_entity_poly.pdbx_seq_one_letter_code
_entity_poly.pdbx_strand_id
1 'polypeptide(L)'
;MGPTPVVTTSHNAAPRHPRAFAGVAGRAARALTTAISALALAIGALAVTPAPAHADEITSQEYVSYYHLDTAHAKGYTGKGVTIALIDGPVNLSDPELAGSNITDKSRCTIKSSEAGKYHANHMAALIVSQKYGIAPDATLYTYQTSSNDDDLGTCADGGKIQDTFAILINQAIDDGAQIISISQSSNDHSDELKWAIARAMSEGVIIMASTGNTGQDE
;
A
#
# COMPACT_ATOMS: atom_id res chain seq x y z
N MET A 1 -30.93 -9.44 48.18
CA MET A 1 -31.28 -10.79 48.68
C MET A 1 -31.85 -11.56 47.49
N GLY A 2 -31.09 -12.50 46.94
CA GLY A 2 -31.50 -13.41 45.89
C GLY A 2 -30.56 -14.60 45.92
N PRO A 3 -31.02 -15.83 45.73
CA PRO A 3 -30.33 -17.03 46.18
C PRO A 3 -29.33 -17.56 45.15
N THR A 4 -28.24 -18.12 45.66
CA THR A 4 -27.18 -18.90 44.99
C THR A 4 -27.70 -20.26 44.48
N PRO A 5 -27.25 -20.74 43.31
CA PRO A 5 -27.50 -22.11 42.88
C PRO A 5 -26.43 -23.08 43.41
N VAL A 6 -26.89 -24.25 43.81
CA VAL A 6 -26.16 -25.37 44.32
C VAL A 6 -25.56 -26.18 43.19
N VAL A 7 -24.27 -26.55 43.30
CA VAL A 7 -23.56 -27.47 42.40
C VAL A 7 -23.71 -28.92 42.94
N THR A 8 -24.29 -29.79 42.18
CA THR A 8 -24.32 -31.25 42.44
C THR A 8 -23.29 -31.95 41.60
N THR A 9 -22.35 -32.62 42.26
CA THR A 9 -21.37 -33.53 41.67
C THR A 9 -21.94 -34.95 41.60
N SER A 10 -22.02 -35.52 40.42
CA SER A 10 -22.35 -36.95 40.24
C SER A 10 -21.05 -37.74 39.86
N HIS A 11 -20.73 -38.71 40.71
CA HIS A 11 -19.67 -39.72 40.45
C HIS A 11 -20.28 -40.82 39.59
N ASN A 12 -19.64 -41.13 38.45
CA ASN A 12 -19.89 -42.36 37.70
C ASN A 12 -18.64 -43.18 37.61
N ALA A 13 -18.74 -44.42 38.11
CA ALA A 13 -17.70 -45.43 38.11
C ALA A 13 -17.57 -46.10 36.73
N ALA A 14 -16.34 -46.38 36.30
CA ALA A 14 -16.03 -47.06 35.05
C ALA A 14 -16.05 -48.59 35.21
N PRO A 15 -16.53 -49.34 34.22
CA PRO A 15 -16.46 -50.81 34.21
C PRO A 15 -15.08 -51.30 33.73
N ARG A 16 -14.58 -52.34 34.40
CA ARG A 16 -13.34 -53.05 34.05
C ARG A 16 -13.61 -54.07 32.93
N HIS A 17 -12.85 -54.00 31.83
CA HIS A 17 -12.83 -55.02 30.76
C HIS A 17 -11.56 -55.89 30.83
N PRO A 18 -11.67 -57.17 30.43
CA PRO A 18 -10.58 -58.14 30.56
C PRO A 18 -9.51 -57.99 29.47
N ARG A 19 -8.26 -58.29 29.83
CA ARG A 19 -7.12 -58.32 28.93
C ARG A 19 -7.20 -59.49 27.96
N ALA A 20 -7.22 -59.19 26.64
CA ALA A 20 -7.01 -60.17 25.59
C ALA A 20 -5.55 -60.13 25.13
N PHE A 21 -4.89 -61.31 25.13
CA PHE A 21 -3.55 -61.52 24.55
C PHE A 21 -3.71 -61.50 23.01
N ALA A 22 -3.14 -60.49 22.33
CA ALA A 22 -3.05 -60.47 20.87
C ALA A 22 -1.56 -60.65 20.46
N GLY A 23 -1.32 -61.61 19.59
CA GLY A 23 0.00 -62.11 19.27
C GLY A 23 0.91 -61.19 18.49
N VAL A 24 2.20 -61.42 18.64
CA VAL A 24 3.34 -60.65 18.14
C VAL A 24 3.44 -60.51 16.60
N ALA A 25 2.71 -61.33 15.85
CA ALA A 25 2.79 -61.38 14.38
C ALA A 25 2.11 -60.19 13.64
N GLY A 26 1.25 -59.40 14.31
CA GLY A 26 0.54 -58.30 13.66
C GLY A 26 1.30 -56.94 13.63
N ARG A 27 2.41 -56.85 14.36
CA ARG A 27 3.13 -55.57 14.49
C ARG A 27 4.10 -55.25 13.34
N ALA A 28 4.67 -56.25 12.69
CA ALA A 28 5.61 -56.08 11.58
C ALA A 28 4.91 -55.61 10.28
N ALA A 29 3.71 -56.15 9.99
CA ALA A 29 2.97 -55.76 8.79
C ALA A 29 2.38 -54.35 8.84
N ARG A 30 2.01 -53.86 10.04
CA ARG A 30 1.50 -52.49 10.21
C ARG A 30 2.57 -51.42 10.15
N ALA A 31 3.81 -51.75 10.56
CA ALA A 31 4.94 -50.82 10.49
C ALA A 31 5.39 -50.53 9.05
N LEU A 32 5.31 -51.54 8.16
CA LEU A 32 5.70 -51.36 6.75
C LEU A 32 4.67 -50.51 5.97
N THR A 33 3.37 -50.69 6.22
CA THR A 33 2.33 -49.93 5.53
C THR A 33 2.32 -48.44 5.97
N THR A 34 2.59 -48.14 7.24
CA THR A 34 2.67 -46.75 7.72
C THR A 34 3.92 -46.02 7.19
N ALA A 35 5.05 -46.71 7.02
CA ALA A 35 6.27 -46.11 6.47
C ALA A 35 6.13 -45.75 4.99
N ILE A 36 5.47 -46.60 4.19
CA ILE A 36 5.23 -46.34 2.76
C ILE A 36 4.22 -45.19 2.58
N SER A 37 3.17 -45.13 3.41
CA SER A 37 2.19 -44.04 3.36
C SER A 37 2.78 -42.68 3.78
N ALA A 38 3.68 -42.67 4.77
CA ALA A 38 4.38 -41.42 5.19
C ALA A 38 5.37 -40.93 4.12
N LEU A 39 6.03 -41.83 3.40
CA LEU A 39 6.95 -41.47 2.33
C LEU A 39 6.19 -40.92 1.10
N ALA A 40 5.04 -41.51 0.75
CA ALA A 40 4.21 -41.00 -0.35
C ALA A 40 3.62 -39.60 -0.06
N LEU A 41 3.24 -39.30 1.19
CA LEU A 41 2.79 -37.97 1.62
C LEU A 41 3.93 -36.96 1.63
N ALA A 42 5.16 -37.37 1.99
CA ALA A 42 6.32 -36.47 1.97
C ALA A 42 6.75 -36.10 0.55
N ILE A 43 6.65 -37.03 -0.42
CA ILE A 43 6.96 -36.74 -1.84
C ILE A 43 5.85 -35.88 -2.48
N GLY A 44 4.60 -36.07 -2.11
CA GLY A 44 3.46 -35.29 -2.58
C GLY A 44 3.49 -33.83 -2.07
N ALA A 45 4.02 -33.59 -0.85
CA ALA A 45 4.13 -32.25 -0.27
C ALA A 45 5.27 -31.39 -0.87
N LEU A 46 6.27 -32.03 -1.50
CA LEU A 46 7.38 -31.32 -2.15
C LEU A 46 7.06 -30.84 -3.58
N ALA A 47 5.92 -31.24 -4.16
CA ALA A 47 5.57 -30.93 -5.55
C ALA A 47 4.63 -29.73 -5.71
N VAL A 48 4.17 -29.12 -4.60
CA VAL A 48 3.32 -27.91 -4.66
C VAL A 48 4.05 -26.76 -3.99
N THR A 49 5.18 -26.38 -4.56
CA THR A 49 5.61 -24.99 -4.38
C THR A 49 4.62 -24.15 -5.20
N PRO A 50 3.83 -23.25 -4.58
CA PRO A 50 3.11 -22.28 -5.39
C PRO A 50 4.16 -21.55 -6.21
N ALA A 51 4.04 -21.64 -7.54
CA ALA A 51 4.81 -20.74 -8.39
C ALA A 51 4.54 -19.31 -7.89
N PRO A 52 5.57 -18.48 -7.68
CA PRO A 52 5.33 -17.10 -7.38
C PRO A 52 4.38 -16.56 -8.45
N ALA A 53 3.23 -16.04 -8.05
CA ALA A 53 2.36 -15.31 -8.95
C ALA A 53 3.15 -14.08 -9.38
N HIS A 54 3.85 -14.18 -10.51
CA HIS A 54 4.38 -13.02 -11.18
C HIS A 54 3.16 -12.29 -11.73
N ALA A 55 2.80 -11.16 -11.15
CA ALA A 55 1.97 -10.21 -11.85
C ALA A 55 2.72 -9.87 -13.16
N ASP A 56 2.02 -9.92 -14.28
CA ASP A 56 2.60 -9.52 -15.55
C ASP A 56 3.09 -8.07 -15.43
N GLU A 57 4.34 -7.86 -15.83
CA GLU A 57 4.96 -6.54 -15.78
C GLU A 57 4.24 -5.59 -16.73
N ILE A 58 3.80 -4.43 -16.23
CA ILE A 58 3.21 -3.39 -17.06
C ILE A 58 4.34 -2.77 -17.92
N THR A 59 4.29 -3.02 -19.22
CA THR A 59 5.32 -2.52 -20.16
C THR A 59 4.86 -1.31 -20.97
N SER A 60 3.54 -1.06 -21.03
CA SER A 60 2.96 0.08 -21.75
C SER A 60 1.59 0.42 -21.17
N GLN A 61 1.15 1.62 -21.43
CA GLN A 61 -0.18 2.13 -21.09
C GLN A 61 -0.76 2.88 -22.29
N GLU A 62 -2.05 2.72 -22.56
CA GLU A 62 -2.71 3.32 -23.73
C GLU A 62 -2.60 4.84 -23.76
N TYR A 63 -2.63 5.51 -22.61
CA TYR A 63 -2.53 6.97 -22.55
C TYR A 63 -1.20 7.50 -23.09
N VAL A 64 -0.12 6.70 -23.06
CA VAL A 64 1.18 7.09 -23.59
C VAL A 64 1.08 7.43 -25.08
N SER A 65 0.42 6.57 -25.85
CA SER A 65 0.17 6.81 -27.28
C SER A 65 -0.95 7.83 -27.50
N TYR A 66 -2.00 7.76 -26.70
CA TYR A 66 -3.18 8.64 -26.82
C TYR A 66 -2.81 10.13 -26.64
N TYR A 67 -1.96 10.44 -25.66
CA TYR A 67 -1.47 11.80 -25.42
C TYR A 67 -0.14 12.13 -26.11
N HIS A 68 0.35 11.24 -26.98
CA HIS A 68 1.62 11.41 -27.71
C HIS A 68 2.85 11.63 -26.80
N LEU A 69 2.87 10.98 -25.62
CA LEU A 69 3.97 11.10 -24.67
C LEU A 69 5.25 10.51 -25.24
N ASP A 70 5.16 9.43 -26.02
CA ASP A 70 6.27 8.85 -26.78
C ASP A 70 6.96 9.89 -27.68
N THR A 71 6.17 10.71 -28.37
CA THR A 71 6.65 11.79 -29.21
C THR A 71 7.32 12.90 -28.38
N ALA A 72 6.74 13.23 -27.22
CA ALA A 72 7.32 14.23 -26.30
C ALA A 72 8.66 13.72 -25.74
N HIS A 73 8.71 12.48 -25.29
CA HIS A 73 9.93 11.87 -24.76
C HIS A 73 11.02 11.76 -25.83
N ALA A 74 10.68 11.40 -27.04
CA ALA A 74 11.62 11.37 -28.16
C ALA A 74 12.26 12.74 -28.47
N LYS A 75 11.57 13.85 -28.12
CA LYS A 75 12.08 15.22 -28.20
C LYS A 75 12.85 15.67 -26.94
N GLY A 76 13.00 14.78 -25.94
CA GLY A 76 13.69 15.06 -24.69
C GLY A 76 12.83 15.70 -23.59
N TYR A 77 11.51 15.79 -23.77
CA TYR A 77 10.59 16.30 -22.75
C TYR A 77 10.23 15.16 -21.76
N THR A 78 11.17 14.79 -20.93
CA THR A 78 11.08 13.65 -19.99
C THR A 78 10.94 14.09 -18.52
N GLY A 79 10.78 15.38 -18.27
CA GLY A 79 10.75 15.94 -16.91
C GLY A 79 12.14 16.13 -16.28
N LYS A 80 13.22 15.94 -17.04
CA LYS A 80 14.58 16.11 -16.52
C LYS A 80 14.81 17.51 -15.98
N GLY A 81 15.23 17.57 -14.69
CA GLY A 81 15.47 18.84 -13.99
C GLY A 81 14.19 19.46 -13.40
N VAL A 82 13.05 18.79 -13.50
CA VAL A 82 11.80 19.20 -12.86
C VAL A 82 11.62 18.43 -11.56
N THR A 83 11.28 19.13 -10.49
CA THR A 83 10.87 18.55 -9.21
C THR A 83 9.36 18.60 -9.10
N ILE A 84 8.75 17.43 -8.91
CA ILE A 84 7.31 17.23 -8.76
C ILE A 84 7.04 16.77 -7.32
N ALA A 85 6.09 17.39 -6.64
CA ALA A 85 5.57 16.96 -5.35
C ALA A 85 4.27 16.18 -5.57
N LEU A 86 4.19 14.94 -5.07
CA LEU A 86 2.97 14.16 -4.99
C LEU A 86 2.46 14.19 -3.55
N ILE A 87 1.31 14.79 -3.33
CA ILE A 87 0.59 14.76 -2.05
C ILE A 87 -0.50 13.70 -2.15
N ASP A 88 -0.28 12.55 -1.50
CA ASP A 88 -1.15 11.37 -1.58
C ASP A 88 -0.97 10.48 -0.34
N GLY A 89 -1.47 9.26 -0.36
CA GLY A 89 -1.16 8.24 0.64
C GLY A 89 0.31 7.81 0.64
N PRO A 90 0.68 6.85 1.50
CA PRO A 90 2.03 6.30 1.55
C PRO A 90 2.42 5.58 0.25
N VAL A 91 3.54 5.96 -0.36
CA VAL A 91 4.10 5.29 -1.54
C VAL A 91 5.08 4.21 -1.11
N ASN A 92 4.94 3.00 -1.64
CA ASN A 92 5.91 1.92 -1.47
C ASN A 92 7.07 2.10 -2.46
N LEU A 93 8.17 2.67 -2.02
CA LEU A 93 9.35 2.91 -2.85
C LEU A 93 10.02 1.62 -3.37
N SER A 94 9.63 0.45 -2.84
CA SER A 94 10.12 -0.86 -3.31
C SER A 94 9.22 -1.46 -4.40
N ASP A 95 8.20 -0.75 -4.86
CA ASP A 95 7.31 -1.21 -5.92
C ASP A 95 8.11 -1.38 -7.23
N PRO A 96 8.02 -2.53 -7.91
CA PRO A 96 8.72 -2.78 -9.18
C PRO A 96 8.40 -1.76 -10.28
N GLU A 97 7.20 -1.17 -10.27
CA GLU A 97 6.79 -0.15 -11.24
C GLU A 97 7.50 1.20 -11.04
N LEU A 98 8.11 1.40 -9.86
CA LEU A 98 8.89 2.58 -9.51
C LEU A 98 10.40 2.34 -9.61
N ALA A 99 10.83 1.14 -10.05
CA ALA A 99 12.24 0.80 -10.15
C ALA A 99 12.97 1.75 -11.12
N GLY A 100 14.09 2.31 -10.65
CA GLY A 100 14.90 3.26 -11.43
C GLY A 100 14.40 4.70 -11.40
N SER A 101 13.26 4.99 -10.83
CA SER A 101 12.73 6.36 -10.69
C SER A 101 13.42 7.12 -9.55
N ASN A 102 13.58 8.43 -9.72
CA ASN A 102 14.17 9.30 -8.71
C ASN A 102 13.09 9.81 -7.73
N ILE A 103 12.85 9.04 -6.67
CA ILE A 103 11.80 9.32 -5.69
C ILE A 103 12.40 9.50 -4.30
N THR A 104 11.91 10.49 -3.57
CA THR A 104 12.26 10.71 -2.16
C THR A 104 11.00 10.98 -1.33
N ASP A 105 10.76 10.20 -0.28
CA ASP A 105 9.72 10.49 0.71
C ASP A 105 10.17 11.66 1.61
N LYS A 106 9.42 12.73 1.56
CA LYS A 106 9.62 13.97 2.32
C LYS A 106 8.60 14.13 3.44
N SER A 107 7.80 13.11 3.69
CA SER A 107 6.75 13.14 4.71
C SER A 107 7.32 13.41 6.10
N ARG A 108 6.74 14.36 6.83
CA ARG A 108 7.02 14.56 8.26
C ARG A 108 6.26 13.54 9.12
N CYS A 109 5.12 13.09 8.63
CA CYS A 109 4.25 12.16 9.31
C CYS A 109 4.12 10.86 8.51
N THR A 110 4.04 9.73 9.21
CA THR A 110 3.71 8.43 8.60
C THR A 110 2.22 8.18 8.80
N ILE A 111 1.47 8.07 7.73
CA ILE A 111 0.03 7.86 7.76
C ILE A 111 -0.28 6.37 7.73
N LYS A 112 -1.22 5.95 8.60
CA LYS A 112 -1.77 4.61 8.58
C LYS A 112 -2.86 4.55 7.52
N SER A 113 -2.49 4.19 6.31
CA SER A 113 -3.41 4.10 5.17
C SER A 113 -3.95 2.68 4.99
N SER A 114 -5.14 2.58 4.40
CA SER A 114 -5.69 1.32 3.89
C SER A 114 -4.85 0.78 2.72
N GLU A 115 -5.00 -0.51 2.39
CA GLU A 115 -4.34 -1.08 1.21
C GLU A 115 -4.78 -0.39 -0.10
N ALA A 116 -6.05 0.03 -0.17
CA ALA A 116 -6.54 0.81 -1.31
C ALA A 116 -5.86 2.17 -1.42
N GLY A 117 -5.62 2.87 -0.30
CA GLY A 117 -4.92 4.15 -0.29
C GLY A 117 -3.45 4.02 -0.69
N LYS A 118 -2.76 2.97 -0.22
CA LYS A 118 -1.38 2.66 -0.65
C LYS A 118 -1.31 2.33 -2.13
N TYR A 119 -2.25 1.52 -2.62
CA TYR A 119 -2.35 1.19 -4.04
C TYR A 119 -2.58 2.43 -4.89
N HIS A 120 -3.47 3.34 -4.46
CA HIS A 120 -3.71 4.61 -5.14
C HIS A 120 -2.44 5.46 -5.22
N ALA A 121 -1.75 5.66 -4.10
CA ALA A 121 -0.52 6.45 -4.04
C ALA A 121 0.58 5.87 -4.95
N ASN A 122 0.77 4.54 -4.97
CA ASN A 122 1.71 3.89 -5.87
C ASN A 122 1.36 4.11 -7.34
N HIS A 123 0.07 4.01 -7.69
CA HIS A 123 -0.39 4.27 -9.05
C HIS A 123 -0.12 5.71 -9.47
N MET A 124 -0.41 6.68 -8.61
CA MET A 124 -0.15 8.09 -8.91
C MET A 124 1.35 8.35 -9.09
N ALA A 125 2.20 7.78 -8.24
CA ALA A 125 3.64 7.87 -8.39
C ALA A 125 4.12 7.24 -9.71
N ALA A 126 3.63 6.04 -10.06
CA ALA A 126 4.00 5.35 -11.30
C ALA A 126 3.53 6.10 -12.56
N LEU A 127 2.31 6.67 -12.55
CA LEU A 127 1.83 7.52 -13.65
C LEU A 127 2.74 8.73 -13.88
N ILE A 128 3.34 9.27 -12.82
CA ILE A 128 4.23 10.43 -12.93
C ILE A 128 5.64 10.00 -13.39
N VAL A 129 6.28 9.02 -12.73
CA VAL A 129 7.73 8.79 -12.90
C VAL A 129 8.15 7.38 -13.28
N SER A 130 7.23 6.44 -13.56
CA SER A 130 7.63 5.11 -14.03
C SER A 130 8.55 5.23 -15.23
N GLN A 131 9.66 4.50 -15.22
CA GLN A 131 10.63 4.49 -16.32
C GLN A 131 10.05 3.90 -17.62
N LYS A 132 8.94 3.16 -17.53
CA LYS A 132 8.32 2.47 -18.66
C LYS A 132 7.17 3.27 -19.28
N TYR A 133 6.38 3.94 -18.46
CA TYR A 133 5.14 4.59 -18.91
C TYR A 133 4.84 5.90 -18.18
N GLY A 134 5.74 6.38 -17.31
CA GLY A 134 5.55 7.64 -16.61
C GLY A 134 5.47 8.84 -17.54
N ILE A 135 4.69 9.84 -17.16
CA ILE A 135 4.57 11.09 -17.92
C ILE A 135 5.89 11.86 -17.93
N ALA A 136 6.62 11.82 -16.82
CA ALA A 136 7.88 12.53 -16.60
C ALA A 136 8.94 11.60 -15.97
N PRO A 137 9.42 10.56 -16.70
CA PRO A 137 10.27 9.51 -16.14
C PRO A 137 11.61 10.00 -15.56
N ASP A 138 12.13 11.12 -16.04
CA ASP A 138 13.39 11.71 -15.57
C ASP A 138 13.21 12.83 -14.54
N ALA A 139 11.98 13.08 -14.08
CA ALA A 139 11.71 14.06 -13.02
C ALA A 139 12.18 13.55 -11.65
N THR A 140 12.43 14.48 -10.73
CA THR A 140 12.53 14.17 -9.31
C THR A 140 11.14 14.19 -8.70
N LEU A 141 10.73 13.09 -8.05
CA LEU A 141 9.46 13.00 -7.34
C LEU A 141 9.68 13.07 -5.84
N TYR A 142 9.09 14.05 -5.17
CA TYR A 142 8.96 14.11 -3.73
C TYR A 142 7.56 13.65 -3.33
N THR A 143 7.45 12.73 -2.39
CA THR A 143 6.16 12.25 -1.88
C THR A 143 5.88 12.80 -0.50
N TYR A 144 4.63 13.18 -0.25
CA TYR A 144 4.15 13.72 1.01
C TYR A 144 2.88 12.99 1.38
N GLN A 145 2.92 12.32 2.55
CA GLN A 145 1.80 11.49 2.99
C GLN A 145 0.71 12.36 3.62
N THR A 146 -0.51 12.19 3.14
CA THR A 146 -1.71 12.72 3.77
C THR A 146 -2.77 11.63 3.83
N SER A 147 -3.77 11.80 4.69
CA SER A 147 -4.92 10.91 4.76
C SER A 147 -6.16 11.63 4.26
N SER A 148 -7.00 10.91 3.53
CA SER A 148 -8.33 11.37 3.13
C SER A 148 -9.41 11.12 4.20
N ASN A 149 -9.09 10.35 5.26
CA ASN A 149 -10.04 9.97 6.31
C ASN A 149 -9.51 10.35 7.69
N ASP A 150 -10.37 10.91 8.52
CA ASP A 150 -10.06 11.31 9.90
C ASP A 150 -9.59 10.15 10.80
N ASP A 151 -9.91 8.90 10.43
CA ASP A 151 -9.54 7.69 11.19
C ASP A 151 -8.10 7.23 10.95
N ASP A 152 -7.43 7.72 9.90
CA ASP A 152 -6.07 7.33 9.52
C ASP A 152 -5.02 8.24 10.17
N LEU A 153 -5.12 8.43 11.47
CA LEU A 153 -4.16 9.26 12.21
C LEU A 153 -2.74 8.71 12.09
N GLY A 154 -1.85 9.56 11.62
CA GLY A 154 -0.43 9.26 11.49
C GLY A 154 0.38 9.56 12.74
N THR A 155 1.66 9.21 12.67
CA THR A 155 2.69 9.58 13.66
C THR A 155 3.67 10.53 12.98
N CYS A 156 3.84 11.72 13.53
CA CYS A 156 4.77 12.72 13.01
C CYS A 156 6.15 12.61 13.69
N ALA A 157 7.18 13.08 13.00
CA ALA A 157 8.58 13.02 13.47
C ALA A 157 8.83 13.77 14.79
N ASP A 158 8.00 14.78 15.10
CA ASP A 158 8.02 15.54 16.34
C ASP A 158 7.29 14.86 17.50
N GLY A 159 6.79 13.63 17.30
CA GLY A 159 6.02 12.87 18.29
C GLY A 159 4.57 13.32 18.43
N GLY A 160 4.13 14.27 17.61
CA GLY A 160 2.73 14.72 17.52
C GLY A 160 1.85 13.70 16.81
N LYS A 161 0.54 13.75 17.09
CA LYS A 161 -0.51 13.04 16.34
C LYS A 161 -1.21 14.01 15.40
N ILE A 162 -0.46 14.83 14.72
CA ILE A 162 -1.02 15.84 13.82
C ILE A 162 -0.97 15.27 12.41
N GLN A 163 -2.13 15.13 11.81
CA GLN A 163 -2.25 14.90 10.39
C GLN A 163 -1.84 16.17 9.65
N ASP A 164 -0.87 16.08 8.73
CA ASP A 164 -0.51 17.21 7.91
C ASP A 164 -1.65 17.55 6.95
N THR A 165 -2.14 18.78 7.01
CA THR A 165 -3.17 19.30 6.11
C THR A 165 -2.57 19.63 4.74
N PHE A 166 -3.41 19.75 3.70
CA PHE A 166 -2.95 20.19 2.38
C PHE A 166 -2.23 21.54 2.44
N ALA A 167 -2.67 22.45 3.28
CA ALA A 167 -1.99 23.74 3.46
C ALA A 167 -0.54 23.57 3.92
N ILE A 168 -0.30 22.69 4.89
CA ILE A 168 1.03 22.39 5.42
C ILE A 168 1.89 21.72 4.33
N LEU A 169 1.34 20.72 3.65
CA LEU A 169 2.08 19.95 2.66
C LEU A 169 2.39 20.74 1.39
N ILE A 170 1.48 21.62 0.95
CA ILE A 170 1.74 22.55 -0.16
C ILE A 170 2.90 23.49 0.21
N ASN A 171 2.88 24.10 1.40
CA ASN A 171 3.97 24.95 1.84
C ASN A 171 5.30 24.20 1.93
N GLN A 172 5.30 22.98 2.47
CA GLN A 172 6.49 22.14 2.55
C GLN A 172 7.03 21.82 1.16
N ALA A 173 6.15 21.43 0.22
CA ALA A 173 6.54 21.14 -1.16
C ALA A 173 7.20 22.33 -1.85
N ILE A 174 6.67 23.54 -1.61
CA ILE A 174 7.27 24.80 -2.11
C ILE A 174 8.66 25.01 -1.49
N ASP A 175 8.79 24.87 -0.17
CA ASP A 175 10.05 25.03 0.56
C ASP A 175 11.11 24.00 0.10
N ASP A 176 10.68 22.78 -0.28
CA ASP A 176 11.54 21.73 -0.83
C ASP A 176 11.88 21.95 -2.32
N GLY A 177 11.37 23.00 -2.95
CA GLY A 177 11.69 23.41 -4.33
C GLY A 177 10.87 22.70 -5.41
N ALA A 178 9.68 22.19 -5.10
CA ALA A 178 8.78 21.64 -6.10
C ALA A 178 8.32 22.73 -7.09
N GLN A 179 8.35 22.39 -8.36
CA GLN A 179 7.85 23.27 -9.45
C GLN A 179 6.42 22.90 -9.83
N ILE A 180 6.02 21.64 -9.57
CA ILE A 180 4.68 21.12 -9.80
C ILE A 180 4.24 20.39 -8.55
N ILE A 181 3.00 20.60 -8.09
CA ILE A 181 2.37 19.87 -6.99
C ILE A 181 1.16 19.12 -7.56
N SER A 182 1.13 17.80 -7.41
CA SER A 182 0.04 16.93 -7.81
C SER A 182 -0.72 16.45 -6.57
N ILE A 183 -2.05 16.68 -6.55
CA ILE A 183 -2.95 16.30 -5.47
C ILE A 183 -4.10 15.49 -6.09
N SER A 184 -4.06 14.15 -5.95
CA SER A 184 -5.08 13.26 -6.50
C SER A 184 -6.12 12.84 -5.45
N GLN A 185 -6.33 13.69 -4.47
CA GLN A 185 -7.30 13.51 -3.38
C GLN A 185 -8.23 14.71 -3.30
N SER A 186 -9.42 14.49 -2.73
CA SER A 186 -10.38 15.56 -2.44
C SER A 186 -10.31 15.97 -0.98
N SER A 187 -10.70 17.22 -0.70
CA SER A 187 -10.81 17.76 0.65
C SER A 187 -11.97 18.73 0.72
N ASN A 188 -12.68 18.72 1.84
CA ASN A 188 -13.68 19.74 2.19
C ASN A 188 -13.04 20.88 3.00
N ASP A 189 -11.72 21.03 2.97
CA ASP A 189 -11.01 22.12 3.64
C ASP A 189 -11.18 23.43 2.83
N HIS A 190 -11.90 24.37 3.41
CA HIS A 190 -12.09 25.72 2.88
C HIS A 190 -11.40 26.79 3.75
N SER A 191 -10.41 26.36 4.55
CA SER A 191 -9.67 27.24 5.47
C SER A 191 -8.92 28.36 4.74
N ASP A 192 -8.65 29.42 5.46
CA ASP A 192 -7.84 30.51 4.94
C ASP A 192 -6.38 30.07 4.79
N GLU A 193 -5.90 29.14 5.61
CA GLU A 193 -4.58 28.52 5.51
C GLU A 193 -4.37 27.85 4.16
N LEU A 194 -5.36 27.07 3.68
CA LEU A 194 -5.28 26.43 2.36
C LEU A 194 -5.29 27.48 1.24
N LYS A 195 -6.14 28.49 1.33
CA LYS A 195 -6.18 29.60 0.36
C LYS A 195 -4.83 30.34 0.29
N TRP A 196 -4.21 30.60 1.45
CA TRP A 196 -2.90 31.25 1.50
C TRP A 196 -1.78 30.37 0.93
N ALA A 197 -1.81 29.05 1.18
CA ALA A 197 -0.84 28.13 0.61
C ALA A 197 -0.94 28.09 -0.93
N ILE A 198 -2.16 28.05 -1.47
CA ILE A 198 -2.40 28.12 -2.93
C ILE A 198 -1.94 29.45 -3.49
N ALA A 199 -2.27 30.58 -2.83
CA ALA A 199 -1.83 31.92 -3.27
C ALA A 199 -0.30 32.03 -3.27
N ARG A 200 0.37 31.44 -2.28
CA ARG A 200 1.83 31.36 -2.22
C ARG A 200 2.38 30.59 -3.42
N ALA A 201 1.87 29.38 -3.69
CA ALA A 201 2.28 28.58 -4.85
C ALA A 201 2.18 29.40 -6.15
N MET A 202 1.04 30.09 -6.37
CA MET A 202 0.83 30.94 -7.53
C MET A 202 1.86 32.10 -7.60
N SER A 203 2.17 32.72 -6.47
CA SER A 203 3.11 33.85 -6.42
C SER A 203 4.55 33.40 -6.68
N GLU A 204 4.91 32.19 -6.33
CA GLU A 204 6.24 31.60 -6.56
C GLU A 204 6.34 30.83 -7.89
N GLY A 205 5.26 30.82 -8.70
CA GLY A 205 5.24 30.19 -10.01
C GLY A 205 5.15 28.64 -9.94
N VAL A 206 4.72 28.08 -8.82
CA VAL A 206 4.50 26.66 -8.64
C VAL A 206 3.13 26.28 -9.19
N ILE A 207 3.08 25.23 -10.02
CA ILE A 207 1.85 24.74 -10.64
C ILE A 207 1.20 23.73 -9.70
N ILE A 208 -0.06 23.95 -9.31
CA ILE A 208 -0.86 22.96 -8.58
C ILE A 208 -1.84 22.29 -9.54
N MET A 209 -1.80 20.97 -9.58
CA MET A 209 -2.75 20.12 -10.28
C MET A 209 -3.56 19.33 -9.23
N ALA A 210 -4.86 19.47 -9.24
CA ALA A 210 -5.76 18.81 -8.31
C ALA A 210 -6.86 18.04 -9.04
N SER A 211 -7.33 16.92 -8.44
CA SER A 211 -8.49 16.20 -8.93
C SER A 211 -9.77 16.99 -8.66
N THR A 212 -10.78 16.78 -9.50
CA THR A 212 -12.13 17.33 -9.32
C THR A 212 -13.05 16.37 -8.55
N GLY A 213 -12.52 15.22 -8.09
CA GLY A 213 -13.28 14.16 -7.42
C GLY A 213 -13.86 13.13 -8.40
N ASN A 214 -14.37 12.02 -7.84
CA ASN A 214 -14.88 10.88 -8.61
C ASN A 214 -16.37 10.58 -8.35
N THR A 215 -17.03 11.38 -7.54
CA THR A 215 -18.41 11.08 -7.09
C THR A 215 -19.49 11.40 -8.12
N GLY A 216 -19.17 12.19 -9.14
CA GLY A 216 -20.12 12.59 -10.17
C GLY A 216 -21.32 13.39 -9.63
N GLN A 217 -21.22 13.89 -8.40
CA GLN A 217 -22.22 14.78 -7.83
C GLN A 217 -21.75 16.20 -8.04
N ASP A 218 -22.54 16.96 -8.78
CA ASP A 218 -22.38 18.40 -8.86
C ASP A 218 -22.71 18.99 -7.49
N GLU A 219 -21.69 19.47 -6.77
CA GLU A 219 -21.86 20.28 -5.55
C GLU A 219 -21.99 21.77 -5.91
#